data_0c0bd4cbcd5757f3c6bd0075b933c898
#
_entry.id   0c0bd4cbcd5757f3c6bd0075b933c898
#
_cell.length_a   1.000
_cell.length_b   1.000
_cell.length_c   1.000
_cell.angle_alpha   90.00
_cell.angle_beta   90.00
_cell.angle_gamma   90.00
#
_symmetry.space_group_name_H-M   'P 1'
#
loop_
_entity.id
_entity.type
_entity.pdbx_description
1 polymer ?
#
loop_
_entity_poly.entity_id
_entity_poly.type
_entity_poly.pdbx_seq_one_letter_code
_entity_poly.pdbx_strand_id
1 'polypeptide(L)'
;LRREAGYPLSAPLLRELGRIAEQGGKAILLLNRRGVAPAIHCRACGTSRRCLLCDVALTLHGDDSLHCHHCGHREPVPVACPVCGSAELAQIGAGTQRLETELRRQLPELERIRLDADTAAQAGALREAIERFRAADRAVLIGTQMVAKGHHFPGVDLAAVVDADTGLSLPDFRAEERTFQLVTQLAGRSGRDAPGLVLVQTFQPDAMPLQFAQRHDV
;
A
#
# COMPACT_ATOMS: atom_id res chain seq x y z
N LEU A 1 2.60 11.15 -4.69
CA LEU A 1 2.50 10.41 -5.96
C LEU A 1 2.51 11.41 -7.12
N ARG A 2 3.67 11.83 -7.60
CA ARG A 2 3.75 12.75 -8.73
C ARG A 2 3.48 12.03 -10.06
N ARG A 3 3.00 12.80 -11.05
CA ARG A 3 2.39 12.39 -12.34
C ARG A 3 3.17 11.40 -13.23
N GLU A 4 4.43 11.10 -12.96
CA GLU A 4 5.32 10.40 -13.91
C GLU A 4 5.33 8.87 -13.80
N ALA A 5 4.94 8.30 -12.68
CA ALA A 5 4.77 6.86 -12.52
C ALA A 5 3.29 6.54 -12.29
N GLY A 6 2.77 5.61 -13.06
CA GLY A 6 1.39 5.14 -12.91
C GLY A 6 1.13 4.57 -11.51
N TYR A 7 0.04 4.98 -10.88
CA TYR A 7 -0.43 4.29 -9.66
C TYR A 7 -0.56 2.78 -9.93
N PRO A 8 -0.06 1.88 -9.07
CA PRO A 8 0.31 2.12 -7.67
C PRO A 8 1.80 2.37 -7.38
N LEU A 9 2.64 2.50 -8.38
CA LEU A 9 4.09 2.65 -8.20
C LEU A 9 4.51 4.12 -8.38
N SER A 10 5.10 4.73 -7.36
CA SER A 10 5.69 6.07 -7.48
C SER A 10 7.07 6.03 -8.12
N ALA A 11 7.52 7.16 -8.69
CA ALA A 11 8.85 7.25 -9.27
C ALA A 11 9.98 6.93 -8.26
N PRO A 12 9.95 7.38 -6.99
CA PRO A 12 10.92 6.96 -5.99
C PRO A 12 10.94 5.44 -5.75
N LEU A 13 9.77 4.80 -5.65
CA LEU A 13 9.69 3.36 -5.46
C LEU A 13 10.24 2.60 -6.67
N LEU A 14 9.90 3.03 -7.88
CA LEU A 14 10.41 2.42 -9.11
C LEU A 14 11.93 2.54 -9.25
N ARG A 15 12.53 3.67 -8.86
CA ARG A 15 13.99 3.82 -8.87
C ARG A 15 14.67 2.81 -7.96
N GLU A 16 14.18 2.63 -6.74
CA GLU A 16 14.78 1.67 -5.79
C GLU A 16 14.56 0.22 -6.23
N LEU A 17 13.40 -0.10 -6.76
CA LEU A 17 13.15 -1.43 -7.34
C LEU A 17 14.02 -1.70 -8.58
N GLY A 18 14.25 -0.67 -9.42
CA GLY A 18 15.18 -0.75 -10.54
C GLY A 18 16.61 -1.03 -10.08
N ARG A 19 17.08 -0.35 -9.02
CA ARG A 19 18.39 -0.63 -8.41
C ARG A 19 18.49 -2.09 -7.93
N ILE A 20 17.45 -2.62 -7.29
CA ILE A 20 17.40 -4.03 -6.87
C ILE A 20 17.41 -4.97 -8.07
N ALA A 21 16.70 -4.63 -9.14
CA ALA A 21 16.67 -5.41 -10.37
C ALA A 21 18.05 -5.50 -11.04
N GLU A 22 18.83 -4.41 -11.04
CA GLU A 22 20.15 -4.32 -11.64
C GLU A 22 21.26 -4.93 -10.77
N GLN A 23 21.27 -4.57 -9.49
CA GLN A 23 22.38 -4.87 -8.57
C GLN A 23 22.17 -6.14 -7.72
N GLY A 24 20.97 -6.69 -7.75
CA GLY A 24 20.55 -7.72 -6.81
C GLY A 24 19.95 -7.12 -5.54
N GLY A 25 19.33 -7.97 -4.73
CA GLY A 25 18.69 -7.58 -3.48
C GLY A 25 17.22 -7.94 -3.41
N LYS A 26 16.60 -7.59 -2.29
CA LYS A 26 15.22 -8.01 -1.98
C LYS A 26 14.36 -6.86 -1.53
N ALA A 27 13.13 -6.83 -2.02
CA ALA A 27 12.13 -5.86 -1.59
C ALA A 27 10.88 -6.52 -1.01
N ILE A 28 10.26 -5.87 -0.02
CA ILE A 28 8.93 -6.20 0.47
C ILE A 28 8.00 -5.03 0.13
N LEU A 29 6.95 -5.30 -0.63
CA LEU A 29 5.90 -4.34 -0.93
C LEU A 29 4.62 -4.71 -0.19
N LEU A 30 4.24 -3.87 0.74
CA LEU A 30 3.06 -4.06 1.56
C LEU A 30 1.89 -3.23 1.05
N LEU A 31 0.79 -3.91 0.80
CA LEU A 31 -0.51 -3.30 0.57
C LEU A 31 -1.36 -3.48 1.82
N ASN A 32 -1.87 -2.39 2.36
CA ASN A 32 -2.78 -2.46 3.51
C ASN A 32 -4.17 -2.89 3.04
N ARG A 33 -4.32 -4.17 2.61
CA ARG A 33 -5.59 -4.69 2.14
C ARG A 33 -6.18 -5.74 3.07
N ARG A 34 -7.19 -5.34 3.83
CA ARG A 34 -8.31 -6.22 4.21
C ARG A 34 -9.59 -5.50 3.82
N GLY A 35 -10.28 -5.99 2.77
CA GLY A 35 -11.63 -5.57 2.42
C GLY A 35 -11.79 -4.10 2.04
N VAL A 36 -10.75 -3.46 1.50
CA VAL A 36 -10.88 -2.06 1.10
C VAL A 36 -11.56 -2.00 -0.24
N ALA A 37 -12.81 -1.65 -0.17
CA ALA A 37 -13.52 -1.16 -1.32
C ALA A 37 -12.84 0.14 -1.82
N PRO A 38 -12.76 0.34 -3.12
CA PRO A 38 -12.07 1.49 -3.69
C PRO A 38 -12.67 2.81 -3.19
N ALA A 39 -11.82 3.76 -2.84
CA ALA A 39 -12.22 5.11 -2.46
C ALA A 39 -11.83 6.11 -3.54
N ILE A 40 -12.50 7.25 -3.57
CA ILE A 40 -12.14 8.37 -4.44
C ILE A 40 -11.23 9.33 -3.68
N HIS A 41 -10.11 9.67 -4.30
CA HIS A 41 -9.08 10.53 -3.74
C HIS A 41 -8.73 11.64 -4.73
N CYS A 42 -8.58 12.87 -4.25
CA CYS A 42 -8.12 13.99 -5.06
C CYS A 42 -6.59 14.02 -5.10
N ARG A 43 -6.01 13.91 -6.29
CA ARG A 43 -4.55 13.98 -6.47
C ARG A 43 -3.97 15.38 -6.29
N ALA A 44 -4.80 16.42 -6.42
CA ALA A 44 -4.35 17.79 -6.29
C ALA A 44 -4.18 18.24 -4.84
N CYS A 45 -5.15 17.91 -3.95
CA CYS A 45 -5.13 18.35 -2.56
C CYS A 45 -4.98 17.24 -1.52
N GLY A 46 -4.87 15.97 -1.94
CA GLY A 46 -4.68 14.85 -1.02
C GLY A 46 -5.94 14.41 -0.26
N THR A 47 -7.11 14.99 -0.51
CA THR A 47 -8.32 14.68 0.27
C THR A 47 -9.05 13.46 -0.29
N SER A 48 -9.41 12.51 0.59
CA SER A 48 -10.36 11.43 0.28
C SER A 48 -11.80 11.88 0.49
N ARG A 49 -12.72 11.36 -0.31
CA ARG A 49 -14.15 11.66 -0.15
C ARG A 49 -14.68 11.00 1.12
N ARG A 50 -15.21 11.80 2.04
CA ARG A 50 -15.77 11.38 3.32
C ARG A 50 -17.29 11.64 3.38
N CYS A 51 -17.97 10.85 4.18
CA CYS A 51 -19.38 10.99 4.46
C CYS A 51 -19.65 12.28 5.23
N LEU A 52 -20.61 13.07 4.77
CA LEU A 52 -20.99 14.33 5.42
C LEU A 52 -21.71 14.14 6.77
N LEU A 53 -22.24 12.92 7.03
CA LEU A 53 -23.01 12.64 8.24
C LEU A 53 -22.17 12.05 9.38
N CYS A 54 -21.08 11.36 9.07
CA CYS A 54 -20.32 10.63 10.09
C CYS A 54 -18.80 10.64 9.86
N ASP A 55 -18.31 11.44 8.91
CA ASP A 55 -16.89 11.65 8.59
C ASP A 55 -16.09 10.38 8.27
N VAL A 56 -16.75 9.28 7.95
CA VAL A 56 -16.12 8.03 7.51
C VAL A 56 -15.84 8.10 6.02
N ALA A 57 -14.74 7.52 5.54
CA ALA A 57 -14.45 7.45 4.11
C ALA A 57 -15.55 6.73 3.34
N LEU A 58 -15.95 7.31 2.21
CA LEU A 58 -16.93 6.71 1.31
C LEU A 58 -16.26 5.67 0.40
N THR A 59 -16.99 4.61 0.14
CA THR A 59 -16.61 3.50 -0.71
C THR A 59 -17.22 3.64 -2.10
N LEU A 60 -16.39 3.52 -3.14
CA LEU A 60 -16.87 3.45 -4.52
C LEU A 60 -17.46 2.07 -4.82
N HIS A 61 -18.66 2.04 -5.37
CA HIS A 61 -19.34 0.85 -5.85
C HIS A 61 -19.36 0.76 -7.38
N GLY A 62 -19.63 -0.43 -7.92
CA GLY A 62 -19.59 -0.69 -9.35
C GLY A 62 -20.68 0.01 -10.18
N ASP A 63 -21.62 0.66 -9.51
CA ASP A 63 -22.68 1.52 -10.09
C ASP A 63 -22.27 3.00 -10.15
N ASP A 64 -20.97 3.31 -10.02
CA ASP A 64 -20.42 4.66 -9.96
C ASP A 64 -21.03 5.53 -8.85
N SER A 65 -21.41 4.90 -7.75
CA SER A 65 -21.89 5.57 -6.55
C SER A 65 -20.94 5.41 -5.37
N LEU A 66 -20.97 6.37 -4.45
CA LEU A 66 -20.22 6.37 -3.21
C LEU A 66 -21.14 6.01 -2.04
N HIS A 67 -20.78 4.99 -1.27
CA HIS A 67 -21.57 4.52 -0.13
C HIS A 67 -20.79 4.66 1.18
N CYS A 68 -21.49 5.11 2.20
CA CYS A 68 -21.04 5.04 3.58
C CYS A 68 -21.52 3.73 4.22
N HIS A 69 -20.59 2.84 4.53
CA HIS A 69 -20.93 1.57 5.20
C HIS A 69 -21.22 1.72 6.71
N HIS A 70 -21.11 2.93 7.25
CA HIS A 70 -21.43 3.20 8.66
C HIS A 70 -22.89 3.66 8.82
N CYS A 71 -23.33 4.68 8.07
CA CYS A 71 -24.66 5.26 8.21
C CYS A 71 -25.61 4.99 7.02
N GLY A 72 -25.13 4.30 5.99
CA GLY A 72 -25.93 4.01 4.79
C GLY A 72 -26.09 5.17 3.81
N HIS A 73 -25.48 6.34 4.07
CA HIS A 73 -25.50 7.47 3.12
C HIS A 73 -24.95 7.07 1.76
N ARG A 74 -25.56 7.56 0.69
CA ARG A 74 -25.15 7.33 -0.70
C ARG A 74 -25.12 8.64 -1.46
N GLU A 75 -24.15 8.78 -2.35
CA GLU A 75 -24.03 9.92 -3.25
C GLU A 75 -23.38 9.50 -4.57
N PRO A 76 -23.58 10.24 -5.67
CA PRO A 76 -22.86 10.00 -6.91
C PRO A 76 -21.38 10.35 -6.77
N VAL A 77 -20.53 9.76 -7.63
CA VAL A 77 -19.13 10.19 -7.74
C VAL A 77 -19.08 11.64 -8.23
N PRO A 78 -18.44 12.56 -7.50
CA PRO A 78 -18.35 13.96 -7.94
C PRO A 78 -17.48 14.10 -9.19
N VAL A 79 -17.83 15.03 -10.08
CA VAL A 79 -17.02 15.35 -11.28
C VAL A 79 -15.74 16.12 -10.93
N ALA A 80 -15.73 16.81 -9.79
CA ALA A 80 -14.60 17.57 -9.30
C ALA A 80 -14.50 17.45 -7.77
N CYS A 81 -13.30 17.68 -7.25
CA CYS A 81 -13.06 17.65 -5.80
C CYS A 81 -13.87 18.76 -5.10
N PRO A 82 -14.71 18.44 -4.14
CA PRO A 82 -15.53 19.44 -3.43
C PRO A 82 -14.68 20.36 -2.53
N VAL A 83 -13.41 20.02 -2.27
CA VAL A 83 -12.51 20.82 -1.43
C VAL A 83 -11.70 21.82 -2.24
N CYS A 84 -11.11 21.42 -3.38
CA CYS A 84 -10.21 22.29 -4.15
C CYS A 84 -10.69 22.52 -5.59
N GLY A 85 -11.82 21.98 -6.02
CA GLY A 85 -12.36 22.16 -7.37
C GLY A 85 -11.63 21.39 -8.48
N SER A 86 -10.56 20.66 -8.17
CA SER A 86 -9.79 19.91 -9.18
C SER A 86 -10.57 18.72 -9.72
N ALA A 87 -10.50 18.50 -11.03
CA ALA A 87 -11.02 17.30 -11.68
C ALA A 87 -10.08 16.07 -11.55
N GLU A 88 -8.93 16.22 -10.87
CA GLU A 88 -7.95 15.14 -10.70
C GLU A 88 -8.39 14.14 -9.61
N LEU A 89 -9.57 13.58 -9.77
CA LEU A 89 -10.07 12.51 -8.92
C LEU A 89 -9.53 11.16 -9.40
N ALA A 90 -9.09 10.34 -8.47
CA ALA A 90 -8.59 9.01 -8.75
C ALA A 90 -9.17 7.99 -7.79
N GLN A 91 -9.45 6.82 -8.32
CA GLN A 91 -9.73 5.65 -7.50
C GLN A 91 -8.43 5.17 -6.86
N ILE A 92 -8.40 5.08 -5.54
CA ILE A 92 -7.34 4.43 -4.77
C ILE A 92 -7.81 3.06 -4.28
N GLY A 93 -6.88 2.22 -3.88
CA GLY A 93 -7.15 0.82 -3.49
C GLY A 93 -6.64 -0.14 -4.58
N ALA A 94 -5.33 -0.14 -4.83
CA ALA A 94 -4.73 -1.15 -5.70
C ALA A 94 -4.78 -2.51 -5.02
N GLY A 95 -5.23 -3.53 -5.76
CA GLY A 95 -5.06 -4.92 -5.33
C GLY A 95 -3.65 -5.42 -5.60
N THR A 96 -3.24 -6.46 -4.86
CA THR A 96 -1.97 -7.15 -5.06
C THR A 96 -1.77 -7.59 -6.51
N GLN A 97 -2.83 -8.03 -7.18
CA GLN A 97 -2.82 -8.42 -8.60
C GLN A 97 -2.46 -7.25 -9.54
N ARG A 98 -3.04 -6.06 -9.30
CA ARG A 98 -2.71 -4.87 -10.10
C ARG A 98 -1.26 -4.45 -9.90
N LEU A 99 -0.79 -4.47 -8.65
CA LEU A 99 0.60 -4.17 -8.32
C LEU A 99 1.56 -5.16 -9.00
N GLU A 100 1.25 -6.45 -8.95
CA GLU A 100 2.01 -7.50 -9.62
C GLU A 100 2.06 -7.30 -11.14
N THR A 101 0.92 -6.98 -11.75
CA THR A 101 0.83 -6.72 -13.20
C THR A 101 1.69 -5.52 -13.61
N GLU A 102 1.65 -4.44 -12.83
CA GLU A 102 2.43 -3.24 -13.12
C GLU A 102 3.93 -3.48 -12.93
N LEU A 103 4.34 -4.22 -11.91
CA LEU A 103 5.73 -4.64 -11.71
C LEU A 103 6.21 -5.54 -12.85
N ARG A 104 5.39 -6.47 -13.32
CA ARG A 104 5.72 -7.33 -14.46
C ARG A 104 5.98 -6.52 -15.73
N ARG A 105 5.24 -5.46 -15.93
CA ARG A 105 5.37 -4.58 -17.10
C ARG A 105 6.64 -3.71 -17.03
N GLN A 106 6.97 -3.18 -15.85
CA GLN A 106 8.05 -2.21 -15.69
C GLN A 106 9.41 -2.83 -15.33
N LEU A 107 9.39 -3.94 -14.60
CA LEU A 107 10.59 -4.62 -14.09
C LEU A 107 10.44 -6.14 -14.30
N PRO A 108 10.46 -6.62 -15.55
CA PRO A 108 10.21 -8.03 -15.87
C PRO A 108 11.25 -8.99 -15.28
N GLU A 109 12.47 -8.53 -15.06
CA GLU A 109 13.61 -9.28 -14.50
C GLU A 109 13.52 -9.56 -13.00
N LEU A 110 12.68 -8.82 -12.23
CA LEU A 110 12.48 -9.10 -10.83
C LEU A 110 11.59 -10.33 -10.62
N GLU A 111 12.02 -11.26 -9.80
CA GLU A 111 11.14 -12.33 -9.34
C GLU A 111 10.04 -11.76 -8.44
N ARG A 112 8.78 -12.00 -8.80
CA ARG A 112 7.59 -11.53 -8.07
C ARG A 112 6.97 -12.69 -7.32
N ILE A 113 6.92 -12.54 -6.00
CA ILE A 113 6.31 -13.54 -5.13
C ILE A 113 5.12 -12.87 -4.43
N ARG A 114 3.92 -13.39 -4.65
CA ARG A 114 2.71 -12.84 -4.04
C ARG A 114 2.28 -13.67 -2.84
N LEU A 115 2.02 -12.99 -1.73
CA LEU A 115 1.58 -13.58 -0.48
C LEU A 115 0.41 -12.78 0.10
N ASP A 116 -0.78 -13.13 -0.32
CA ASP A 116 -2.05 -12.59 0.17
C ASP A 116 -2.97 -13.71 0.64
N ALA A 117 -4.19 -13.37 1.07
CA ALA A 117 -5.13 -14.35 1.58
C ALA A 117 -5.52 -15.42 0.53
N ASP A 118 -5.56 -15.03 -0.74
CA ASP A 118 -5.93 -15.93 -1.83
C ASP A 118 -4.82 -16.94 -2.10
N THR A 119 -3.56 -16.49 -2.13
CA THR A 119 -2.40 -17.37 -2.32
C THR A 119 -2.08 -18.20 -1.09
N ALA A 120 -2.30 -17.67 0.10
CA ALA A 120 -2.03 -18.38 1.36
C ALA A 120 -3.10 -19.41 1.75
N ALA A 121 -4.25 -19.43 1.06
CA ALA A 121 -5.31 -20.41 1.33
C ALA A 121 -4.91 -21.86 0.99
N GLN A 122 -3.91 -22.06 0.14
CA GLN A 122 -3.39 -23.39 -0.17
C GLN A 122 -2.40 -23.87 0.89
N ALA A 123 -2.55 -25.13 1.32
CA ALA A 123 -1.65 -25.72 2.30
C ALA A 123 -0.19 -25.69 1.80
N GLY A 124 0.71 -25.12 2.60
CA GLY A 124 2.14 -25.01 2.26
C GLY A 124 2.53 -23.79 1.41
N ALA A 125 1.61 -23.10 0.78
CA ALA A 125 1.92 -21.94 -0.11
C ALA A 125 2.69 -20.82 0.62
N LEU A 126 2.36 -20.56 1.88
CA LEU A 126 3.10 -19.59 2.69
C LEU A 126 4.58 -19.98 2.84
N ARG A 127 4.83 -21.24 3.16
CA ARG A 127 6.19 -21.76 3.34
C ARG A 127 6.97 -21.72 2.03
N GLU A 128 6.36 -22.17 0.95
CA GLU A 128 6.96 -22.13 -0.40
C GLU A 128 7.31 -20.68 -0.82
N ALA A 129 6.40 -19.74 -0.63
CA ALA A 129 6.65 -18.32 -0.94
C ALA A 129 7.84 -17.75 -0.13
N ILE A 130 7.94 -18.10 1.15
CA ILE A 130 9.04 -17.68 2.02
C ILE A 130 10.36 -18.32 1.55
N GLU A 131 10.38 -19.61 1.23
CA GLU A 131 11.56 -20.34 0.77
C GLU A 131 12.04 -19.79 -0.58
N ARG A 132 11.14 -19.55 -1.53
CA ARG A 132 11.45 -18.91 -2.81
C ARG A 132 12.04 -17.52 -2.63
N PHE A 133 11.44 -16.70 -1.78
CA PHE A 133 11.94 -15.35 -1.50
C PHE A 133 13.34 -15.37 -0.85
N ARG A 134 13.60 -16.36 0.02
CA ARG A 134 14.93 -16.52 0.63
C ARG A 134 15.99 -16.95 -0.37
N ALA A 135 15.63 -17.85 -1.27
CA ALA A 135 16.55 -18.41 -2.26
C ALA A 135 16.88 -17.46 -3.43
N ALA A 136 16.01 -16.51 -3.70
CA ALA A 136 16.18 -15.58 -4.82
C ALA A 136 17.30 -14.57 -4.57
N ASP A 137 18.11 -14.27 -5.59
CA ASP A 137 19.12 -13.21 -5.57
C ASP A 137 18.51 -11.82 -5.72
N ARG A 138 17.42 -11.73 -6.49
CA ARG A 138 16.66 -10.49 -6.73
C ARG A 138 15.16 -10.80 -6.76
N ALA A 139 14.45 -10.33 -5.77
CA ALA A 139 13.03 -10.63 -5.63
C ALA A 139 12.23 -9.50 -4.98
N VAL A 140 10.96 -9.45 -5.31
CA VAL A 140 9.98 -8.62 -4.65
C VAL A 140 8.85 -9.48 -4.08
N LEU A 141 8.66 -9.41 -2.76
CA LEU A 141 7.55 -10.03 -2.05
C LEU A 141 6.40 -9.03 -1.97
N ILE A 142 5.29 -9.35 -2.61
CA ILE A 142 4.08 -8.54 -2.63
C ILE A 142 3.09 -9.16 -1.66
N GLY A 143 2.65 -8.41 -0.67
CA GLY A 143 1.70 -8.97 0.27
C GLY A 143 0.88 -7.96 1.04
N THR A 144 0.04 -8.51 1.91
CA THR A 144 -0.78 -7.75 2.84
C THR A 144 -0.18 -7.85 4.25
N GLN A 145 -0.93 -7.50 5.29
CA GLN A 145 -0.49 -7.57 6.69
C GLN A 145 0.14 -8.91 7.12
N MET A 146 -0.12 -10.01 6.37
CA MET A 146 0.51 -11.30 6.64
C MET A 146 2.03 -11.25 6.50
N VAL A 147 2.55 -10.46 5.55
CA VAL A 147 3.99 -10.29 5.34
C VAL A 147 4.64 -9.50 6.48
N ALA A 148 3.92 -8.56 7.08
CA ALA A 148 4.42 -7.77 8.21
C ALA A 148 4.50 -8.57 9.52
N LYS A 149 3.71 -9.65 9.66
CA LYS A 149 3.59 -10.42 10.91
C LYS A 149 4.40 -11.71 10.91
N GLY A 150 5.24 -11.87 11.94
CA GLY A 150 5.73 -13.20 12.39
C GLY A 150 6.84 -13.88 11.57
N HIS A 151 7.14 -13.45 10.35
CA HIS A 151 8.14 -14.12 9.52
C HIS A 151 9.45 -13.34 9.45
N HIS A 152 10.57 -14.04 9.52
CA HIS A 152 11.88 -13.44 9.30
C HIS A 152 12.24 -13.53 7.82
N PHE A 153 12.50 -12.38 7.21
CA PHE A 153 12.99 -12.25 5.84
C PHE A 153 14.40 -11.65 5.87
N PRO A 154 15.45 -12.47 5.70
CA PRO A 154 16.82 -11.97 5.69
C PRO A 154 17.13 -11.22 4.38
N GLY A 155 18.03 -10.26 4.44
CA GLY A 155 18.54 -9.54 3.27
C GLY A 155 17.51 -8.66 2.57
N VAL A 156 16.61 -8.02 3.32
CA VAL A 156 15.64 -7.08 2.77
C VAL A 156 16.25 -5.67 2.72
N ASP A 157 16.53 -5.19 1.51
CA ASP A 157 17.12 -3.88 1.25
C ASP A 157 16.05 -2.78 1.22
N LEU A 158 14.85 -3.13 0.75
CA LEU A 158 13.73 -2.18 0.61
C LEU A 158 12.45 -2.75 1.21
N ALA A 159 11.84 -2.01 2.11
CA ALA A 159 10.49 -2.27 2.59
C ALA A 159 9.58 -1.09 2.23
N ALA A 160 8.46 -1.33 1.55
CA ALA A 160 7.59 -0.23 1.14
C ALA A 160 6.12 -0.49 1.46
N VAL A 161 5.45 0.54 2.03
CA VAL A 161 3.99 0.63 2.07
C VAL A 161 3.54 1.31 0.79
N VAL A 162 2.85 0.58 -0.06
CA VAL A 162 2.48 1.05 -1.42
C VAL A 162 1.30 2.03 -1.39
N ASP A 163 0.42 1.92 -0.40
CA ASP A 163 -0.76 2.76 -0.25
C ASP A 163 -1.11 2.87 1.25
N ALA A 164 -0.58 3.89 1.90
CA ALA A 164 -0.87 4.15 3.31
C ALA A 164 -2.24 4.82 3.49
N ASP A 165 -2.71 5.57 2.49
CA ASP A 165 -3.98 6.31 2.53
C ASP A 165 -5.17 5.38 2.67
N THR A 166 -5.10 4.22 2.05
CA THR A 166 -6.09 3.15 2.24
C THR A 166 -6.22 2.75 3.71
N GLY A 167 -5.11 2.65 4.44
CA GLY A 167 -5.13 2.35 5.88
C GLY A 167 -5.71 3.48 6.71
N LEU A 168 -5.29 4.71 6.43
CA LEU A 168 -5.76 5.92 7.12
C LEU A 168 -7.24 6.21 6.88
N SER A 169 -7.79 5.76 5.75
CA SER A 169 -9.18 5.99 5.35
C SER A 169 -10.14 4.88 5.79
N LEU A 170 -9.69 3.87 6.51
CA LEU A 170 -10.59 2.82 6.99
C LEU A 170 -11.66 3.39 7.92
N PRO A 171 -12.92 2.91 7.83
CA PRO A 171 -13.99 3.30 8.73
C PRO A 171 -13.86 2.60 10.10
N ASP A 172 -12.74 2.81 10.76
CA ASP A 172 -12.40 2.20 12.03
C ASP A 172 -11.68 3.24 12.89
N PHE A 173 -12.10 3.46 14.11
CA PHE A 173 -11.47 4.41 15.04
C PHE A 173 -10.00 4.07 15.33
N ARG A 174 -9.56 2.84 15.06
CA ARG A 174 -8.16 2.41 15.16
C ARG A 174 -7.41 2.45 13.83
N ALA A 175 -7.94 3.09 12.80
CA ALA A 175 -7.30 3.12 11.48
C ALA A 175 -5.90 3.73 11.54
N GLU A 176 -5.74 4.83 12.25
CA GLU A 176 -4.47 5.52 12.44
C GLU A 176 -3.47 4.69 13.25
N GLU A 177 -3.90 4.13 14.39
CA GLU A 177 -3.08 3.24 15.21
C GLU A 177 -2.58 2.03 14.42
N ARG A 178 -3.48 1.38 13.66
CA ARG A 178 -3.12 0.23 12.83
C ARG A 178 -2.17 0.60 11.70
N THR A 179 -2.32 1.78 11.11
CA THR A 179 -1.42 2.26 10.07
C THR A 179 -0.04 2.54 10.63
N PHE A 180 0.05 3.20 11.80
CA PHE A 180 1.30 3.37 12.54
C PHE A 180 1.99 2.04 12.82
N GLN A 181 1.27 1.09 13.44
CA GLN A 181 1.80 -0.24 13.77
C GLN A 181 2.30 -0.98 12.53
N LEU A 182 1.56 -0.88 11.42
CA LEU A 182 1.92 -1.53 10.17
C LEU A 182 3.21 -0.98 9.59
N VAL A 183 3.35 0.36 9.53
CA VAL A 183 4.57 1.03 9.06
C VAL A 183 5.76 0.68 9.94
N THR A 184 5.60 0.74 11.25
CA THR A 184 6.65 0.41 12.23
C THR A 184 7.07 -1.07 12.14
N GLN A 185 6.11 -1.99 12.01
CA GLN A 185 6.41 -3.42 11.85
C GLN A 185 7.15 -3.68 10.53
N LEU A 186 6.77 -3.00 9.45
CA LEU A 186 7.45 -3.13 8.17
C LEU A 186 8.86 -2.55 8.22
N ALA A 187 9.04 -1.40 8.87
CA ALA A 187 10.36 -0.78 9.08
C ALA A 187 11.32 -1.73 9.79
N GLY A 188 10.85 -2.49 10.77
CA GLY A 188 11.64 -3.52 11.43
C GLY A 188 11.96 -4.76 10.57
N ARG A 189 11.54 -4.82 9.32
CA ARG A 189 11.89 -5.91 8.38
C ARG A 189 13.07 -5.59 7.49
N SER A 190 13.30 -4.33 7.17
CA SER A 190 14.51 -3.88 6.48
C SER A 190 15.58 -3.47 7.51
N GLY A 191 16.83 -3.61 7.17
CA GLY A 191 17.92 -3.09 8.00
C GLY A 191 18.36 -3.97 9.17
N ARG A 192 17.98 -5.25 9.24
CA ARG A 192 18.46 -6.15 10.30
C ARG A 192 19.89 -6.64 10.08
N ASP A 193 20.25 -6.92 8.84
CA ASP A 193 21.57 -7.45 8.46
C ASP A 193 22.46 -6.37 7.82
N ALA A 194 21.86 -5.33 7.24
CA ALA A 194 22.49 -4.17 6.62
C ALA A 194 21.51 -2.99 6.63
N PRO A 195 21.98 -1.72 6.50
CA PRO A 195 21.07 -0.57 6.42
C PRO A 195 20.04 -0.74 5.31
N GLY A 196 18.76 -0.78 5.66
CA GLY A 196 17.66 -0.94 4.74
C GLY A 196 16.85 0.34 4.56
N LEU A 197 16.23 0.49 3.41
CA LEU A 197 15.38 1.63 3.09
C LEU A 197 13.91 1.31 3.36
N VAL A 198 13.20 2.25 3.98
CA VAL A 198 11.75 2.18 4.14
C VAL A 198 11.09 3.31 3.34
N LEU A 199 10.15 2.95 2.46
CA LEU A 199 9.35 3.90 1.69
C LEU A 199 7.88 3.79 2.05
N VAL A 200 7.23 4.92 2.30
CA VAL A 200 5.78 5.00 2.51
C VAL A 200 5.18 5.89 1.44
N GLN A 201 4.35 5.31 0.57
CA GLN A 201 3.62 6.08 -0.42
C GLN A 201 2.29 6.57 0.17
N THR A 202 2.10 7.88 0.16
CA THR A 202 0.91 8.53 0.70
C THR A 202 0.66 9.86 0.00
N PHE A 203 -0.60 10.29 -0.04
CA PHE A 203 -1.01 11.64 -0.39
C PHE A 203 -1.10 12.55 0.84
N GLN A 204 -1.00 11.98 2.06
CA GLN A 204 -1.11 12.66 3.34
C GLN A 204 0.20 12.50 4.14
N PRO A 205 1.34 13.07 3.69
CA PRO A 205 2.63 12.89 4.35
C PRO A 205 2.66 13.45 5.77
N ASP A 206 1.79 14.43 6.05
CA ASP A 206 1.69 15.08 7.37
C ASP A 206 0.72 14.36 8.32
N ALA A 207 0.12 13.24 7.90
CA ALA A 207 -0.72 12.44 8.79
C ALA A 207 0.06 12.00 10.04
N MET A 208 -0.51 12.25 11.21
CA MET A 208 0.13 12.03 12.51
C MET A 208 0.76 10.63 12.66
N PRO A 209 0.08 9.51 12.32
CA PRO A 209 0.65 8.17 12.46
C PRO A 209 1.88 7.94 11.57
N LEU A 210 1.97 8.61 10.42
CA LEU A 210 3.14 8.52 9.54
C LEU A 210 4.32 9.32 10.09
N GLN A 211 4.07 10.50 10.66
CA GLN A 211 5.07 11.34 11.31
C GLN A 211 5.69 10.64 12.52
N PHE A 212 4.87 10.00 13.36
CA PHE A 212 5.36 9.22 14.50
C PHE A 212 6.14 7.98 14.05
N ALA A 213 5.66 7.26 13.05
CA ALA A 213 6.37 6.10 12.51
C ALA A 213 7.75 6.47 11.94
N GLN A 214 7.88 7.63 11.29
CA GLN A 214 9.15 8.13 10.76
C GLN A 214 10.16 8.42 11.87
N ARG A 215 9.72 8.88 13.03
CA ARG A 215 10.57 9.21 14.19
C ARG A 215 10.79 8.05 15.14
N HIS A 216 10.14 6.90 14.89
CA HIS A 216 10.05 5.79 15.85
C HIS A 216 9.53 6.22 17.23
N ASP A 217 8.62 7.19 17.26
CA ASP A 217 8.03 7.75 18.47
C ASP A 217 6.75 6.96 18.80
N VAL A 218 6.68 6.33 19.98
CA VAL A 218 5.61 5.40 20.39
C VAL A 218 4.76 6.05 21.48
#